data_f73a2419760fed05f315c1cd1fb0c4cd
#
_entry.id   f73a2419760fed05f315c1cd1fb0c4cd
#
_cell.length_a   1.000
_cell.length_b   1.000
_cell.length_c   1.000
_cell.angle_alpha   90.00
_cell.angle_beta   90.00
_cell.angle_gamma   90.00
#
_symmetry.space_group_name_H-M   'P 1'
#
loop_
_entity.id
_entity.type
_entity.pdbx_description
1 polymer ?
#
loop_
_entity_poly.entity_id
_entity_poly.type
_entity_poly.pdbx_seq_one_letter_code
_entity_poly.pdbx_strand_id
1 'polypeptide(L)'
;MQTPRGPWRRAATVPAGLARLAALLVLGSATTLASGCSVVDGLGALGGPDEPPTSVADPDAITESDVDAIEALLDRRARTLRTGDRAGFLATLDPGAKRLRRSQLAYFDNLQRLPVDRLAFGLTRTVRPPADVRGDDRTLRPVVWEHVQLAGITDKPVSNEVGVTFVDRDGQWLVGAERALPGTRPWYGGRLEVARDDRVLVLTDQGADVGPEAVLDTARSALDDVAEVLGQPEDRSLLLDATTNGEAVPVAKGSAEEAAAISYDALSRTRLGERSRGVAVGVVKANPDDVDLLVDSDRTMRHELVHFLLDGYGRSLPLWVAEGIAEYVAYYPGLLATSVATTDDLRDELAARPVELTPQSRWGDQPSLDYLLAEACVEHLVQTYGLDRFYDLMDAFERADQPYGQGRVRAVLREVYGLVPDELARESFDLVESLYEG
;
A
#
# COMPACT_ATOMS: atom_id res chain seq x y z
N MET A 1 3.65 15.03 38.48
CA MET A 1 3.70 15.11 37.03
C MET A 1 2.99 13.86 36.52
N GLN A 2 1.75 14.01 36.09
CA GLN A 2 0.99 12.92 35.46
C GLN A 2 1.36 12.96 33.96
N THR A 3 1.95 11.90 33.46
CA THR A 3 2.15 11.69 32.02
C THR A 3 0.78 11.67 31.35
N PRO A 4 0.57 12.41 30.27
CA PRO A 4 -0.69 12.37 29.53
C PRO A 4 -0.86 10.95 28.96
N ARG A 5 -1.91 10.27 29.36
CA ARG A 5 -2.36 9.00 28.76
C ARG A 5 -3.17 9.38 27.52
N GLY A 6 -2.50 9.54 26.39
CA GLY A 6 -3.17 9.75 25.12
C GLY A 6 -4.02 8.53 24.71
N PRO A 7 -5.02 8.71 23.84
CA PRO A 7 -5.94 7.66 23.35
C PRO A 7 -5.24 6.50 22.64
N TRP A 8 -4.01 6.66 22.24
CA TRP A 8 -3.16 5.65 21.60
C TRP A 8 -2.95 4.35 22.42
N ARG A 9 -3.30 4.35 23.73
CA ARG A 9 -3.23 3.15 24.58
C ARG A 9 -4.53 2.36 24.68
N ARG A 10 -5.57 2.71 23.94
CA ARG A 10 -6.72 1.83 23.85
C ARG A 10 -6.45 0.82 22.75
N ALA A 11 -6.08 -0.40 23.16
CA ALA A 11 -6.14 -1.55 22.28
C ALA A 11 -7.48 -1.48 21.55
N ALA A 12 -7.45 -1.10 20.27
CA ALA A 12 -8.59 -1.23 19.41
C ALA A 12 -8.86 -2.71 19.25
N THR A 13 -9.70 -3.25 20.13
CA THR A 13 -10.49 -4.42 19.79
C THR A 13 -11.37 -3.96 18.63
N VAL A 14 -10.82 -4.03 17.43
CA VAL A 14 -11.55 -3.87 16.18
C VAL A 14 -12.66 -4.91 16.22
N PRO A 15 -13.95 -4.51 16.29
CA PRO A 15 -15.02 -5.47 16.07
C PRO A 15 -14.81 -6.04 14.67
N ALA A 16 -14.78 -7.36 14.58
CA ALA A 16 -14.60 -8.09 13.34
C ALA A 16 -15.79 -7.79 12.39
N GLY A 17 -15.64 -6.72 11.63
CA GLY A 17 -16.70 -6.35 10.70
C GLY A 17 -16.54 -4.98 10.11
N LEU A 18 -15.53 -4.69 9.34
CA LEU A 18 -15.55 -3.67 8.27
C LEU A 18 -14.12 -3.46 7.70
N ALA A 19 -13.53 -4.52 7.16
CA ALA A 19 -12.44 -4.35 6.21
C ALA A 19 -13.06 -3.96 4.87
N ARG A 20 -13.17 -2.66 4.61
CA ARG A 20 -13.60 -2.15 3.31
C ARG A 20 -12.39 -1.97 2.40
N LEU A 21 -12.48 -2.64 1.25
CA LEU A 21 -11.56 -2.60 0.12
C LEU A 21 -11.06 -1.18 -0.20
N ALA A 22 -9.74 -1.07 -0.33
CA ALA A 22 -9.12 -0.06 -1.16
C ALA A 22 -9.38 -0.43 -2.63
N ALA A 23 -10.44 0.10 -3.22
CA ALA A 23 -10.69 -0.01 -4.64
C ALA A 23 -10.11 1.23 -5.32
N LEU A 24 -9.03 1.03 -6.07
CA LEU A 24 -8.60 1.95 -7.11
C LEU A 24 -9.78 2.23 -8.05
N LEU A 25 -10.25 3.46 -8.11
CA LEU A 25 -11.17 3.93 -9.13
C LEU A 25 -10.38 4.18 -10.42
N VAL A 26 -10.22 3.13 -11.23
CA VAL A 26 -9.91 3.29 -12.64
C VAL A 26 -11.23 3.67 -13.34
N LEU A 27 -11.40 4.94 -13.65
CA LEU A 27 -12.45 5.42 -14.54
C LEU A 27 -12.09 5.05 -15.98
N GLY A 28 -12.50 3.87 -16.39
CA GLY A 28 -12.55 3.46 -17.77
C GLY A 28 -13.86 3.98 -18.40
N SER A 29 -13.72 4.77 -19.45
CA SER A 29 -14.82 5.29 -20.27
C SER A 29 -15.66 4.15 -20.85
N ALA A 30 -16.93 4.09 -20.47
CA ALA A 30 -17.91 3.19 -21.06
C ALA A 30 -18.40 3.78 -22.38
N THR A 31 -18.05 3.13 -23.48
CA THR A 31 -18.78 3.25 -24.75
C THR A 31 -19.90 2.23 -24.77
N THR A 32 -21.11 2.73 -24.73
CA THR A 32 -22.34 1.99 -24.95
C THR A 32 -22.44 1.55 -26.42
N LEU A 33 -22.60 0.25 -26.64
CA LEU A 33 -23.22 -0.27 -27.86
C LEU A 33 -24.39 -1.17 -27.46
N ALA A 34 -25.55 -0.70 -27.80
CA ALA A 34 -26.81 -1.42 -27.75
C ALA A 34 -26.97 -2.26 -29.03
N SER A 35 -27.51 -3.45 -28.87
CA SER A 35 -28.33 -4.22 -29.84
C SER A 35 -28.32 -5.69 -29.38
N GLY A 36 -29.34 -6.45 -29.28
CA GLY A 36 -30.66 -6.46 -29.80
C GLY A 36 -31.17 -7.86 -29.55
N CYS A 37 -32.34 -7.98 -28.96
CA CYS A 37 -33.03 -9.25 -28.75
C CYS A 37 -33.45 -9.85 -30.10
N SER A 38 -33.32 -11.16 -30.25
CA SER A 38 -34.22 -11.94 -31.12
C SER A 38 -34.54 -13.27 -30.47
N VAL A 39 -35.80 -13.37 -30.12
CA VAL A 39 -36.52 -14.61 -29.76
C VAL A 39 -36.80 -15.38 -31.02
N VAL A 40 -36.50 -16.65 -31.07
CA VAL A 40 -37.11 -17.59 -32.05
C VAL A 40 -37.58 -18.83 -31.30
N ASP A 41 -38.88 -18.95 -31.25
CA ASP A 41 -39.59 -20.17 -30.93
C ASP A 41 -39.35 -21.23 -32.01
N GLY A 42 -39.13 -22.45 -31.62
CA GLY A 42 -39.09 -23.62 -32.51
C GLY A 42 -39.38 -24.90 -31.77
N LEU A 43 -40.65 -25.28 -31.72
CA LEU A 43 -41.15 -26.62 -31.38
C LEU A 43 -40.68 -27.64 -32.42
N GLY A 44 -40.22 -28.82 -31.92
CA GLY A 44 -40.30 -29.99 -32.76
C GLY A 44 -39.28 -31.07 -32.49
N ALA A 45 -39.84 -32.21 -32.08
CA ALA A 45 -39.48 -33.59 -32.39
C ALA A 45 -38.91 -34.47 -31.27
N LEU A 46 -39.72 -35.39 -30.90
CA LEU A 46 -39.47 -36.62 -30.18
C LEU A 46 -38.36 -37.46 -30.85
N GLY A 47 -37.27 -37.68 -30.14
CA GLY A 47 -36.21 -38.62 -30.49
C GLY A 47 -35.88 -39.50 -29.27
N GLY A 48 -35.69 -40.80 -29.46
CA GLY A 48 -35.55 -41.84 -28.45
C GLY A 48 -34.31 -41.71 -27.53
N PRO A 49 -34.10 -42.71 -26.64
CA PRO A 49 -33.07 -42.64 -25.61
C PRO A 49 -31.68 -42.75 -26.28
N ASP A 50 -31.06 -41.60 -26.51
CA ASP A 50 -29.66 -41.56 -26.88
C ASP A 50 -28.81 -41.95 -25.69
N GLU A 51 -27.95 -42.95 -25.89
CA GLU A 51 -26.82 -43.22 -25.00
C GLU A 51 -26.07 -41.93 -24.70
N PRO A 52 -25.67 -41.68 -23.45
CA PRO A 52 -24.86 -40.51 -23.13
C PRO A 52 -23.60 -40.56 -24.00
N PRO A 53 -23.24 -39.49 -24.70
CA PRO A 53 -22.00 -39.48 -25.45
C PRO A 53 -20.86 -39.75 -24.47
N THR A 54 -20.12 -40.83 -24.71
CA THR A 54 -18.83 -41.06 -24.10
C THR A 54 -18.01 -39.85 -24.43
N SER A 55 -17.91 -38.89 -23.48
CA SER A 55 -17.04 -37.72 -23.61
C SER A 55 -15.63 -38.29 -23.72
N VAL A 56 -15.09 -38.33 -24.91
CA VAL A 56 -13.66 -38.51 -25.10
C VAL A 56 -13.02 -37.34 -24.32
N ALA A 57 -12.35 -37.68 -23.21
CA ALA A 57 -11.66 -36.67 -22.42
C ALA A 57 -10.73 -35.94 -23.38
N ASP A 58 -10.84 -34.63 -23.43
CA ASP A 58 -9.90 -33.76 -24.20
C ASP A 58 -8.51 -34.07 -23.64
N PRO A 59 -7.56 -34.62 -24.43
CA PRO A 59 -6.26 -34.97 -23.94
C PRO A 59 -5.47 -33.73 -23.43
N ASP A 60 -5.93 -32.53 -23.80
CA ASP A 60 -5.30 -31.25 -23.41
C ASP A 60 -6.03 -30.61 -22.20
N ALA A 61 -7.11 -31.21 -21.68
CA ALA A 61 -7.78 -30.69 -20.51
C ALA A 61 -6.89 -30.81 -19.27
N ILE A 62 -6.84 -29.73 -18.45
CA ILE A 62 -6.20 -29.75 -17.13
C ILE A 62 -7.00 -30.64 -16.19
N THR A 63 -6.37 -31.67 -15.65
CA THR A 63 -6.94 -32.61 -14.73
C THR A 63 -6.74 -32.24 -13.27
N GLU A 64 -7.46 -32.88 -12.34
CA GLU A 64 -7.19 -32.75 -10.91
C GLU A 64 -5.75 -33.18 -10.58
N SER A 65 -5.23 -34.21 -11.22
CA SER A 65 -3.83 -34.63 -11.06
C SER A 65 -2.82 -33.58 -11.48
N ASP A 66 -3.11 -32.76 -12.48
CA ASP A 66 -2.26 -31.64 -12.87
C ASP A 66 -2.27 -30.55 -11.81
N VAL A 67 -3.43 -30.25 -11.23
CA VAL A 67 -3.56 -29.28 -10.13
C VAL A 67 -2.77 -29.75 -8.92
N ASP A 68 -2.91 -31.01 -8.51
CA ASP A 68 -2.17 -31.61 -7.40
C ASP A 68 -0.65 -31.56 -7.65
N ALA A 69 -0.22 -31.84 -8.88
CA ALA A 69 1.20 -31.78 -9.25
C ALA A 69 1.76 -30.35 -9.21
N ILE A 70 0.96 -29.34 -9.59
CA ILE A 70 1.33 -27.93 -9.51
C ILE A 70 1.36 -27.47 -8.06
N GLU A 71 0.41 -27.85 -7.22
CA GLU A 71 0.44 -27.56 -5.78
C GLU A 71 1.68 -28.19 -5.12
N ALA A 72 2.01 -29.43 -5.43
CA ALA A 72 3.24 -30.07 -4.96
C ALA A 72 4.52 -29.35 -5.44
N LEU A 73 4.51 -28.80 -6.66
CA LEU A 73 5.59 -27.97 -7.18
C LEU A 73 5.73 -26.66 -6.38
N LEU A 74 4.62 -25.99 -6.09
CA LEU A 74 4.58 -24.75 -5.30
C LEU A 74 5.07 -24.99 -3.86
N ASP A 75 4.66 -26.08 -3.24
CA ASP A 75 5.13 -26.50 -1.90
C ASP A 75 6.63 -26.79 -1.88
N ARG A 76 7.13 -27.47 -2.90
CA ARG A 76 8.58 -27.72 -3.06
C ARG A 76 9.33 -26.41 -3.22
N ARG A 77 8.81 -25.50 -4.05
CA ARG A 77 9.40 -24.18 -4.27
C ARG A 77 9.47 -23.39 -2.97
N ALA A 78 8.39 -23.31 -2.20
CA ALA A 78 8.37 -22.65 -0.89
C ALA A 78 9.37 -23.27 0.11
N ARG A 79 9.46 -24.59 0.14
CA ARG A 79 10.36 -25.33 1.02
C ARG A 79 11.83 -25.02 0.67
N THR A 80 12.20 -25.08 -0.61
CA THR A 80 13.59 -24.84 -1.04
C THR A 80 14.03 -23.40 -0.80
N LEU A 81 13.13 -22.43 -0.94
CA LEU A 81 13.38 -21.03 -0.56
C LEU A 81 13.63 -20.89 0.94
N ARG A 82 12.81 -21.50 1.79
CA ARG A 82 12.97 -21.43 3.26
C ARG A 82 14.22 -22.13 3.77
N THR A 83 14.64 -23.22 3.12
CA THR A 83 15.81 -23.99 3.53
C THR A 83 17.12 -23.55 2.87
N GLY A 84 17.10 -22.54 1.99
CA GLY A 84 18.27 -22.11 1.26
C GLY A 84 18.77 -23.12 0.21
N ASP A 85 17.92 -24.08 -0.19
CA ASP A 85 18.26 -25.06 -1.21
C ASP A 85 18.15 -24.45 -2.62
N ARG A 86 19.20 -23.77 -3.04
CA ARG A 86 19.30 -23.11 -4.34
C ARG A 86 19.15 -24.06 -5.51
N ALA A 87 19.73 -25.24 -5.43
CA ALA A 87 19.66 -26.23 -6.50
C ALA A 87 18.24 -26.78 -6.67
N GLY A 88 17.61 -27.16 -5.55
CA GLY A 88 16.22 -27.58 -5.50
C GLY A 88 15.26 -26.51 -5.99
N PHE A 89 15.50 -25.24 -5.62
CA PHE A 89 14.72 -24.11 -6.10
C PHE A 89 14.82 -23.97 -7.64
N LEU A 90 16.03 -23.97 -8.19
CA LEU A 90 16.24 -23.88 -9.63
C LEU A 90 15.68 -25.08 -10.40
N ALA A 91 15.56 -26.24 -9.76
CA ALA A 91 14.94 -27.42 -10.36
C ALA A 91 13.40 -27.29 -10.49
N THR A 92 12.79 -26.29 -9.85
CA THR A 92 11.35 -25.97 -10.03
C THR A 92 11.07 -25.12 -11.28
N LEU A 93 12.12 -24.61 -11.95
CA LEU A 93 12.02 -23.72 -13.09
C LEU A 93 12.31 -24.47 -14.40
N ASP A 94 11.58 -24.12 -15.45
CA ASP A 94 11.86 -24.62 -16.80
C ASP A 94 13.32 -24.31 -17.19
N PRO A 95 14.14 -25.32 -17.53
CA PRO A 95 15.52 -25.12 -17.95
C PRO A 95 15.65 -24.20 -19.18
N GLY A 96 14.64 -24.19 -20.05
CA GLY A 96 14.57 -23.33 -21.24
C GLY A 96 14.30 -21.86 -20.93
N ALA A 97 13.73 -21.54 -19.77
CA ALA A 97 13.33 -20.18 -19.39
C ALA A 97 14.52 -19.36 -18.83
N LYS A 98 15.57 -19.11 -19.65
CA LYS A 98 16.81 -18.47 -19.22
C LYS A 98 16.63 -17.10 -18.55
N ARG A 99 15.69 -16.26 -19.04
CA ARG A 99 15.41 -14.94 -18.45
C ARG A 99 14.79 -15.09 -17.06
N LEU A 100 13.77 -15.94 -16.93
CA LEU A 100 13.16 -16.25 -15.65
C LEU A 100 14.19 -16.75 -14.64
N ARG A 101 15.03 -17.70 -15.03
CA ARG A 101 16.04 -18.28 -14.13
C ARG A 101 16.99 -17.22 -13.57
N ARG A 102 17.34 -16.19 -14.36
CA ARG A 102 18.18 -15.07 -13.87
C ARG A 102 17.44 -14.21 -12.83
N SER A 103 16.19 -13.81 -13.11
CA SER A 103 15.40 -13.01 -12.13
C SER A 103 15.10 -13.81 -10.85
N GLN A 104 14.86 -15.11 -10.99
CA GLN A 104 14.59 -15.99 -9.87
C GLN A 104 15.82 -16.26 -9.00
N LEU A 105 17.02 -16.13 -9.52
CA LEU A 105 18.25 -16.16 -8.72
C LEU A 105 18.35 -14.92 -7.82
N ALA A 106 18.05 -13.73 -8.35
CA ALA A 106 18.00 -12.51 -7.53
C ALA A 106 16.93 -12.62 -6.45
N TYR A 107 15.72 -13.08 -6.80
CA TYR A 107 14.63 -13.33 -5.88
C TYR A 107 15.02 -14.31 -4.76
N PHE A 108 15.66 -15.43 -5.10
CA PHE A 108 16.19 -16.38 -4.12
C PHE A 108 17.20 -15.71 -3.18
N ASP A 109 18.20 -15.02 -3.73
CA ASP A 109 19.25 -14.37 -2.97
C ASP A 109 18.67 -13.26 -2.04
N ASN A 110 17.66 -12.52 -2.48
CA ASN A 110 16.97 -11.51 -1.69
C ASN A 110 16.25 -12.14 -0.49
N LEU A 111 15.46 -13.20 -0.71
CA LEU A 111 14.75 -13.87 0.39
C LEU A 111 15.70 -14.50 1.42
N GLN A 112 16.93 -14.88 1.03
CA GLN A 112 17.94 -15.37 2.00
C GLN A 112 18.53 -14.26 2.87
N ARG A 113 18.39 -12.99 2.48
CA ARG A 113 18.82 -11.83 3.29
C ARG A 113 17.75 -11.33 4.24
N LEU A 114 16.50 -11.67 3.97
CA LEU A 114 15.37 -11.26 4.78
C LEU A 114 15.12 -12.24 5.94
N PRO A 115 14.56 -11.77 7.06
CA PRO A 115 14.20 -12.62 8.19
C PRO A 115 12.92 -13.42 7.90
N VAL A 116 12.90 -14.23 6.83
CA VAL A 116 11.70 -14.98 6.43
C VAL A 116 11.40 -16.08 7.46
N ASP A 117 10.27 -15.95 8.16
CA ASP A 117 9.72 -16.96 9.08
C ASP A 117 8.84 -17.95 8.33
N ARG A 118 7.93 -17.44 7.51
CA ARG A 118 7.01 -18.27 6.71
C ARG A 118 6.99 -17.81 5.27
N LEU A 119 6.96 -18.79 4.39
CA LEU A 119 6.76 -18.57 2.96
C LEU A 119 5.90 -19.69 2.40
N ALA A 120 4.85 -19.33 1.69
CA ALA A 120 3.96 -20.26 1.04
C ALA A 120 3.48 -19.70 -0.30
N PHE A 121 3.12 -20.60 -1.20
CA PHE A 121 2.40 -20.29 -2.44
C PHE A 121 1.09 -21.05 -2.45
N GLY A 122 0.06 -20.46 -3.08
CA GLY A 122 -1.24 -21.10 -3.21
C GLY A 122 -1.88 -20.79 -4.56
N LEU A 123 -2.49 -21.78 -5.19
CA LEU A 123 -3.30 -21.55 -6.37
C LEU A 123 -4.57 -20.78 -6.03
N THR A 124 -4.94 -19.86 -6.90
CA THR A 124 -6.23 -19.21 -6.84
C THR A 124 -7.31 -20.18 -7.33
N ARG A 125 -8.41 -20.34 -6.58
CA ARG A 125 -9.50 -21.29 -6.93
C ARG A 125 -10.24 -20.95 -8.23
N THR A 126 -10.04 -19.80 -8.81
CA THR A 126 -10.64 -19.38 -10.09
C THR A 126 -9.80 -19.77 -11.29
N VAL A 127 -9.08 -20.89 -11.22
CA VAL A 127 -8.48 -21.46 -12.42
C VAL A 127 -9.60 -22.10 -13.25
N ARG A 128 -10.31 -21.27 -14.02
CA ARG A 128 -10.85 -21.76 -15.27
C ARG A 128 -9.70 -21.69 -16.26
N PRO A 129 -9.20 -22.81 -16.75
CA PRO A 129 -8.18 -22.76 -17.77
C PRO A 129 -8.80 -22.15 -19.02
N PRO A 130 -8.27 -21.06 -19.56
CA PRO A 130 -8.12 -21.04 -20.99
C PRO A 130 -6.95 -22.00 -21.23
N ALA A 131 -7.23 -23.17 -21.68
CA ALA A 131 -6.24 -24.03 -22.32
C ALA A 131 -5.78 -23.31 -23.58
N ASP A 132 -4.87 -22.34 -23.44
CA ASP A 132 -4.08 -21.84 -24.55
C ASP A 132 -2.98 -22.87 -24.79
N VAL A 133 -3.39 -24.00 -25.34
CA VAL A 133 -2.49 -24.98 -25.92
C VAL A 133 -1.94 -24.36 -27.20
N ARG A 134 -0.83 -23.67 -27.11
CA ARG A 134 -0.05 -23.23 -28.27
C ARG A 134 1.16 -24.12 -28.43
N GLY A 135 1.10 -25.04 -29.35
CA GLY A 135 2.20 -25.96 -29.67
C GLY A 135 2.17 -27.25 -28.83
N ASP A 136 3.24 -28.04 -28.92
CA ASP A 136 3.35 -29.37 -28.29
C ASP A 136 3.46 -29.32 -26.75
N ASP A 137 3.53 -28.13 -26.14
CA ASP A 137 3.70 -27.95 -24.69
C ASP A 137 2.37 -27.59 -24.01
N ARG A 138 1.90 -28.45 -23.08
CA ARG A 138 0.78 -28.12 -22.20
C ARG A 138 1.21 -26.98 -21.25
N THR A 139 0.39 -25.90 -21.19
CA THR A 139 0.65 -24.74 -20.31
C THR A 139 -0.56 -24.36 -19.50
N LEU A 140 -0.34 -23.90 -18.27
CA LEU A 140 -1.37 -23.34 -17.38
C LEU A 140 -0.90 -21.97 -16.87
N ARG A 141 -1.81 -20.97 -16.88
CA ARG A 141 -1.49 -19.58 -16.49
C ARG A 141 -2.40 -19.06 -15.37
N PRO A 142 -2.35 -19.62 -14.18
CA PRO A 142 -3.13 -19.13 -13.05
C PRO A 142 -2.50 -17.87 -12.44
N VAL A 143 -3.29 -17.22 -11.58
CA VAL A 143 -2.77 -16.36 -10.54
C VAL A 143 -2.42 -17.23 -9.33
N VAL A 144 -1.27 -17.00 -8.75
CA VAL A 144 -0.75 -17.68 -7.56
C VAL A 144 -0.66 -16.66 -6.43
N TRP A 145 -1.09 -17.03 -5.23
CA TRP A 145 -0.77 -16.27 -4.03
C TRP A 145 0.63 -16.59 -3.56
N GLU A 146 1.40 -15.54 -3.29
CA GLU A 146 2.64 -15.58 -2.52
C GLU A 146 2.36 -15.00 -1.14
N HIS A 147 2.73 -15.72 -0.09
CA HIS A 147 2.61 -15.31 1.30
C HIS A 147 3.99 -15.30 1.94
N VAL A 148 4.47 -14.12 2.37
CA VAL A 148 5.77 -13.96 3.03
C VAL A 148 5.55 -13.35 4.40
N GLN A 149 6.00 -14.01 5.45
CA GLN A 149 6.02 -13.49 6.82
C GLN A 149 7.46 -13.27 7.24
N LEU A 150 7.73 -12.07 7.79
CA LEU A 150 9.06 -11.63 8.21
C LEU A 150 9.11 -11.61 9.74
N ALA A 151 10.03 -12.40 10.33
CA ALA A 151 10.17 -12.52 11.77
C ALA A 151 10.52 -11.17 12.43
N GLY A 152 9.74 -10.79 13.44
CA GLY A 152 9.88 -9.52 14.16
C GLY A 152 9.35 -8.29 13.43
N ILE A 153 8.95 -8.42 12.15
CA ILE A 153 8.45 -7.30 11.35
C ILE A 153 6.97 -7.46 11.01
N THR A 154 6.51 -8.67 10.69
CA THR A 154 5.11 -8.89 10.34
C THR A 154 4.45 -9.90 11.24
N ASP A 155 3.29 -9.58 11.81
CA ASP A 155 2.48 -10.52 12.61
C ASP A 155 1.76 -11.55 11.73
N LYS A 156 1.50 -11.18 10.50
CA LYS A 156 0.80 -11.97 9.47
C LYS A 156 1.60 -11.92 8.18
N PRO A 157 1.44 -12.92 7.29
CA PRO A 157 2.13 -12.88 6.02
C PRO A 157 1.63 -11.74 5.13
N VAL A 158 2.52 -11.01 4.50
CA VAL A 158 2.23 -10.14 3.35
C VAL A 158 1.80 -11.06 2.20
N SER A 159 0.68 -10.75 1.58
CA SER A 159 0.06 -11.59 0.55
C SER A 159 0.00 -10.87 -0.79
N ASN A 160 0.65 -11.44 -1.80
CA ASN A 160 0.74 -10.88 -3.15
C ASN A 160 0.19 -11.83 -4.20
N GLU A 161 -0.44 -11.26 -5.22
CA GLU A 161 -0.83 -12.00 -6.42
C GLU A 161 0.30 -12.02 -7.44
N VAL A 162 0.54 -13.19 -8.03
CA VAL A 162 1.58 -13.40 -9.03
C VAL A 162 0.99 -14.18 -10.21
N GLY A 163 1.11 -13.65 -11.41
CA GLY A 163 0.75 -14.37 -12.62
C GLY A 163 1.86 -15.39 -12.96
N VAL A 164 1.56 -16.67 -12.88
CA VAL A 164 2.53 -17.73 -13.16
C VAL A 164 2.14 -18.51 -14.40
N THR A 165 3.10 -18.78 -15.27
CA THR A 165 2.93 -19.75 -16.37
C THR A 165 3.63 -21.04 -15.96
N PHE A 166 2.87 -22.09 -15.79
CA PHE A 166 3.41 -23.46 -15.67
C PHE A 166 3.49 -24.10 -17.05
N VAL A 167 4.51 -24.91 -17.25
CA VAL A 167 4.73 -25.69 -18.49
C VAL A 167 4.94 -27.14 -18.11
N ASP A 168 4.30 -28.02 -18.84
CA ASP A 168 4.53 -29.48 -18.73
C ASP A 168 5.71 -29.86 -19.63
N ARG A 169 6.70 -30.53 -19.05
CA ARG A 169 7.84 -31.09 -19.76
C ARG A 169 7.89 -32.59 -19.46
N ASP A 170 7.46 -33.39 -20.41
CA ASP A 170 7.47 -34.84 -20.29
C ASP A 170 6.72 -35.37 -19.03
N GLY A 171 5.57 -34.77 -18.71
CA GLY A 171 4.77 -35.12 -17.53
C GLY A 171 5.25 -34.46 -16.22
N GLN A 172 6.22 -33.55 -16.28
CA GLN A 172 6.66 -32.76 -15.14
C GLN A 172 6.29 -31.30 -15.29
N TRP A 173 5.47 -30.78 -14.36
CA TRP A 173 5.15 -29.37 -14.30
C TRP A 173 6.34 -28.55 -13.76
N LEU A 174 6.64 -27.43 -14.43
CA LEU A 174 7.71 -26.49 -14.09
C LEU A 174 7.21 -25.05 -14.25
N VAL A 175 7.83 -24.10 -13.54
CA VAL A 175 7.55 -22.66 -13.72
C VAL A 175 8.30 -22.19 -14.99
N GLY A 176 7.54 -21.79 -16.02
CA GLY A 176 8.07 -21.30 -17.29
C GLY A 176 8.15 -19.78 -17.38
N ALA A 177 7.22 -19.07 -16.75
CA ALA A 177 7.24 -17.61 -16.65
C ALA A 177 6.57 -17.13 -15.36
N GLU A 178 6.96 -15.94 -14.92
CA GLU A 178 6.35 -15.23 -13.81
C GLU A 178 6.17 -13.76 -14.20
N ARG A 179 5.03 -13.20 -13.85
CA ARG A 179 4.69 -11.79 -14.05
C ARG A 179 4.23 -11.21 -12.72
N ALA A 180 4.90 -10.15 -12.27
CA ALA A 180 4.42 -9.39 -11.12
C ALA A 180 3.04 -8.80 -11.45
N LEU A 181 2.15 -8.82 -10.46
CA LEU A 181 0.90 -8.09 -10.43
C LEU A 181 1.04 -6.98 -9.38
N PRO A 182 0.16 -5.97 -9.39
CA PRO A 182 0.18 -4.92 -8.39
C PRO A 182 0.20 -5.49 -6.97
N GLY A 183 1.11 -4.99 -6.12
CA GLY A 183 1.22 -5.44 -4.73
C GLY A 183 2.58 -5.17 -4.11
N THR A 184 2.67 -5.40 -2.79
CA THR A 184 3.88 -5.17 -1.99
C THR A 184 4.85 -6.34 -2.11
N ARG A 185 5.76 -6.25 -3.04
CA ARG A 185 6.72 -7.33 -3.35
C ARG A 185 8.14 -6.81 -3.57
N PRO A 186 8.70 -6.05 -2.61
CA PRO A 186 10.01 -5.40 -2.80
C PRO A 186 11.17 -6.39 -2.95
N TRP A 187 10.99 -7.63 -2.51
CA TRP A 187 12.00 -8.69 -2.66
C TRP A 187 12.06 -9.30 -4.06
N TYR A 188 11.20 -8.89 -4.99
CA TYR A 188 11.16 -9.42 -6.36
C TYR A 188 11.63 -8.39 -7.38
N GLY A 189 12.82 -8.57 -7.94
CA GLY A 189 13.41 -7.68 -8.95
C GLY A 189 14.93 -7.69 -8.92
N GLY A 190 15.54 -6.53 -8.70
CA GLY A 190 16.97 -6.34 -8.50
C GLY A 190 17.47 -6.98 -7.21
N ARG A 191 18.78 -6.97 -7.04
CA ARG A 191 19.39 -7.41 -5.77
C ARG A 191 19.23 -6.35 -4.72
N LEU A 192 18.95 -6.80 -3.49
CA LEU A 192 18.72 -5.93 -2.34
C LEU A 192 19.93 -5.84 -1.43
N GLU A 193 20.01 -4.70 -0.76
CA GLU A 193 20.69 -4.53 0.53
C GLU A 193 19.64 -4.32 1.63
N VAL A 194 19.96 -4.74 2.85
CA VAL A 194 18.98 -4.83 3.93
C VAL A 194 19.62 -4.35 5.23
N ALA A 195 18.96 -3.42 5.91
CA ALA A 195 19.23 -3.07 7.30
C ALA A 195 17.98 -3.26 8.14
N ARG A 196 18.13 -3.55 9.42
CA ARG A 196 16.98 -3.72 10.31
C ARG A 196 17.34 -3.59 11.78
N ASP A 197 16.31 -3.29 12.57
CA ASP A 197 16.30 -3.47 14.01
C ASP A 197 15.08 -4.30 14.47
N ASP A 198 14.59 -4.04 15.67
CA ASP A 198 13.44 -4.75 16.26
C ASP A 198 12.11 -4.33 15.64
N ARG A 199 12.02 -3.15 15.03
CA ARG A 199 10.78 -2.51 14.57
C ARG A 199 10.80 -2.10 13.10
N VAL A 200 11.96 -1.83 12.54
CA VAL A 200 12.11 -1.27 11.19
C VAL A 200 12.93 -2.22 10.34
N LEU A 201 12.43 -2.53 9.16
CA LEU A 201 13.15 -3.24 8.10
C LEU A 201 13.28 -2.31 6.90
N VAL A 202 14.51 -2.02 6.51
CA VAL A 202 14.84 -1.18 5.35
C VAL A 202 15.36 -2.03 4.21
N LEU A 203 14.85 -1.77 3.02
CA LEU A 203 15.29 -2.40 1.78
C LEU A 203 15.75 -1.32 0.81
N THR A 204 16.95 -1.46 0.26
CA THR A 204 17.47 -0.63 -0.84
C THR A 204 17.96 -1.52 -1.97
N ASP A 205 18.13 -0.96 -3.15
CA ASP A 205 18.81 -1.68 -4.25
C ASP A 205 20.30 -1.83 -3.95
N GLN A 206 20.89 -2.96 -4.36
CA GLN A 206 22.32 -3.19 -4.20
C GLN A 206 23.12 -2.14 -4.98
N GLY A 207 23.95 -1.39 -4.27
CA GLY A 207 24.78 -0.34 -4.83
C GLY A 207 24.05 0.96 -5.08
N ALA A 208 22.90 1.18 -4.41
CA ALA A 208 22.27 2.51 -4.33
C ALA A 208 23.23 3.52 -3.66
N ASP A 209 23.13 4.79 -4.06
CA ASP A 209 23.98 5.86 -3.50
C ASP A 209 23.76 6.03 -2.00
N VAL A 210 22.52 5.84 -1.54
CA VAL A 210 22.16 5.82 -0.12
C VAL A 210 21.94 4.38 0.32
N GLY A 211 22.78 3.90 1.24
CA GLY A 211 22.71 2.54 1.77
C GLY A 211 21.60 2.39 2.83
N PRO A 212 21.17 1.13 3.10
CA PRO A 212 20.03 0.87 3.97
C PRO A 212 20.28 1.26 5.44
N GLU A 213 21.52 1.27 5.90
CA GLU A 213 21.86 1.68 7.29
C GLU A 213 21.59 3.18 7.50
N ALA A 214 21.95 4.04 6.53
CA ALA A 214 21.67 5.47 6.62
C ALA A 214 20.17 5.74 6.69
N VAL A 215 19.39 5.07 5.85
CA VAL A 215 17.92 5.16 5.86
C VAL A 215 17.33 4.66 7.18
N LEU A 216 17.88 3.57 7.74
CA LEU A 216 17.45 3.01 9.02
C LEU A 216 17.72 3.99 10.18
N ASP A 217 18.89 4.61 10.20
CA ASP A 217 19.26 5.57 11.25
C ASP A 217 18.36 6.81 11.18
N THR A 218 18.07 7.32 9.98
CA THR A 218 17.10 8.43 9.80
C THR A 218 15.69 8.01 10.24
N ALA A 219 15.22 6.82 9.86
CA ALA A 219 13.90 6.34 10.26
C ALA A 219 13.75 6.21 11.78
N ARG A 220 14.80 5.76 12.48
CA ARG A 220 14.82 5.70 13.96
C ARG A 220 14.70 7.09 14.58
N SER A 221 15.54 8.04 14.13
CA SER A 221 15.51 9.41 14.62
C SER A 221 14.14 10.03 14.40
N ALA A 222 13.60 9.88 13.20
CA ALA A 222 12.30 10.42 12.85
C ALA A 222 11.14 9.77 13.66
N LEU A 223 11.22 8.45 13.96
CA LEU A 223 10.23 7.80 14.84
C LEU A 223 10.27 8.35 16.27
N ASP A 224 11.47 8.64 16.80
CA ASP A 224 11.63 9.22 18.12
C ASP A 224 11.07 10.66 18.15
N ASP A 225 11.32 11.48 17.11
CA ASP A 225 10.80 12.84 16.98
C ASP A 225 9.27 12.84 16.84
N VAL A 226 8.71 11.95 16.03
CA VAL A 226 7.26 11.80 15.90
C VAL A 226 6.64 11.35 17.23
N ALA A 227 7.30 10.44 17.96
CA ALA A 227 6.84 9.98 19.26
C ALA A 227 6.92 11.09 20.34
N GLU A 228 7.84 12.03 20.23
CA GLU A 228 7.91 13.21 21.12
C GLU A 228 6.65 14.09 20.94
N VAL A 229 6.21 14.30 19.71
CA VAL A 229 5.06 15.17 19.40
C VAL A 229 3.74 14.45 19.61
N LEU A 230 3.57 13.25 19.04
CA LEU A 230 2.29 12.52 19.02
C LEU A 230 2.16 11.49 20.15
N GLY A 231 3.19 11.28 20.97
CA GLY A 231 3.25 10.21 21.94
C GLY A 231 3.73 8.90 21.34
N GLN A 232 4.05 7.94 22.22
CA GLN A 232 4.57 6.63 21.79
C GLN A 232 3.52 5.88 20.95
N PRO A 233 3.84 5.53 19.70
CA PRO A 233 2.98 4.66 18.92
C PRO A 233 2.87 3.29 19.60
N GLU A 234 1.77 2.59 19.40
CA GLU A 234 1.70 1.15 19.68
C GLU A 234 2.85 0.44 18.97
N ASP A 235 3.23 -0.76 19.44
CA ASP A 235 4.33 -1.57 18.88
C ASP A 235 4.04 -1.99 17.41
N ARG A 236 4.06 -1.04 16.51
CA ARG A 236 3.91 -1.27 15.05
C ARG A 236 5.28 -1.37 14.41
N SER A 237 5.45 -2.41 13.62
CA SER A 237 6.65 -2.56 12.81
C SER A 237 6.46 -1.93 11.43
N LEU A 238 7.54 -1.39 10.87
CA LEU A 238 7.63 -0.68 9.62
C LEU A 238 8.46 -1.46 8.60
N LEU A 239 7.95 -1.58 7.38
CA LEU A 239 8.74 -1.94 6.20
C LEU A 239 9.00 -0.67 5.37
N LEU A 240 10.25 -0.23 5.29
CA LEU A 240 10.68 0.86 4.47
C LEU A 240 11.29 0.31 3.17
N ASP A 241 10.61 0.55 2.06
CA ASP A 241 10.97 0.07 0.73
C ASP A 241 11.51 1.23 -0.12
N ALA A 242 12.83 1.35 -0.21
CA ALA A 242 13.54 2.31 -1.04
C ALA A 242 14.18 1.62 -2.27
N THR A 243 13.46 0.67 -2.87
CA THR A 243 13.95 -0.10 -4.02
C THR A 243 13.24 0.29 -5.30
N THR A 244 13.88 0.04 -6.44
CA THR A 244 13.23 0.08 -7.76
C THR A 244 12.31 -1.13 -8.00
N ASN A 245 12.25 -2.07 -7.06
CA ASN A 245 11.44 -3.27 -7.15
C ASN A 245 9.97 -2.97 -6.80
N GLY A 246 9.06 -3.73 -7.39
CA GLY A 246 7.63 -3.58 -7.12
C GLY A 246 6.95 -2.52 -7.99
N GLU A 247 5.83 -1.97 -7.51
CA GLU A 247 5.17 -0.84 -8.17
C GLU A 247 5.93 0.45 -7.89
N ALA A 248 6.02 1.30 -8.91
CA ALA A 248 6.40 2.68 -8.71
C ALA A 248 5.40 3.35 -7.75
N VAL A 249 5.88 4.31 -6.98
CA VAL A 249 5.00 5.18 -6.19
C VAL A 249 3.91 5.72 -7.12
N PRO A 250 2.62 5.45 -6.85
CA PRO A 250 1.59 5.94 -7.73
C PRO A 250 1.55 7.47 -7.66
N VAL A 251 1.98 8.11 -8.73
CA VAL A 251 1.81 9.55 -8.92
C VAL A 251 0.31 9.84 -8.87
N ALA A 252 -0.13 10.65 -7.93
CA ALA A 252 -1.51 11.12 -7.92
C ALA A 252 -1.77 11.81 -9.27
N LYS A 253 -2.70 11.26 -10.06
CA LYS A 253 -3.03 11.82 -11.38
C LYS A 253 -3.38 13.30 -11.22
N GLY A 254 -2.51 14.16 -11.69
CA GLY A 254 -2.69 15.60 -11.70
C GLY A 254 -1.67 16.43 -10.90
N SER A 255 -0.78 15.81 -10.11
CA SER A 255 0.38 16.52 -9.60
C SER A 255 1.53 16.40 -10.60
N ALA A 256 2.16 17.52 -10.93
CA ALA A 256 3.36 17.54 -11.77
C ALA A 256 4.61 17.08 -10.99
N GLU A 257 4.48 16.91 -9.69
CA GLU A 257 5.54 16.52 -8.78
C GLU A 257 5.30 15.08 -8.32
N GLU A 258 6.29 14.23 -8.51
CA GLU A 258 6.33 12.88 -7.96
C GLU A 258 6.52 13.01 -6.44
N ALA A 259 5.73 12.28 -5.66
CA ALA A 259 5.94 12.23 -4.22
C ALA A 259 7.29 11.57 -3.91
N ALA A 260 8.06 12.12 -2.96
CA ALA A 260 9.32 11.53 -2.53
C ALA A 260 9.11 10.17 -1.83
N ALA A 261 7.96 10.00 -1.18
CA ALA A 261 7.54 8.74 -0.59
C ALA A 261 6.01 8.66 -0.47
N ILE A 262 5.49 7.48 -0.15
CA ILE A 262 4.08 7.25 0.22
C ILE A 262 3.99 6.20 1.32
N SER A 263 2.98 6.32 2.15
CA SER A 263 2.63 5.32 3.17
C SER A 263 1.40 4.51 2.78
N TYR A 264 1.43 3.21 3.02
CA TYR A 264 0.28 2.32 2.81
C TYR A 264 0.39 1.03 3.63
N ASP A 265 -0.70 0.28 3.72
CA ASP A 265 -0.73 -1.01 4.39
C ASP A 265 -0.53 -2.18 3.43
N ALA A 266 0.47 -3.01 3.73
CA ALA A 266 0.57 -4.33 3.14
C ALA A 266 -0.42 -5.29 3.78
N LEU A 267 -1.25 -5.93 2.97
CA LEU A 267 -2.37 -6.73 3.46
C LEU A 267 -2.02 -8.22 3.59
N SER A 268 -2.58 -8.84 4.61
CA SER A 268 -2.63 -10.29 4.75
C SER A 268 -3.94 -10.84 4.19
N ARG A 269 -3.86 -11.88 3.36
CA ARG A 269 -5.01 -12.60 2.82
C ARG A 269 -4.81 -14.09 2.99
N THR A 270 -5.90 -14.84 3.19
CA THR A 270 -5.80 -16.29 3.43
C THR A 270 -5.98 -17.14 2.21
N ARG A 271 -6.89 -16.73 1.34
CA ARG A 271 -7.23 -17.42 0.08
C ARG A 271 -7.90 -16.44 -0.86
N LEU A 272 -7.99 -16.83 -2.11
CA LEU A 272 -8.71 -16.12 -3.14
C LEU A 272 -10.15 -15.83 -2.77
N GLY A 273 -10.57 -14.58 -2.99
CA GLY A 273 -11.93 -14.13 -2.72
C GLY A 273 -12.27 -14.01 -1.23
N GLU A 274 -11.38 -14.39 -0.32
CA GLU A 274 -11.55 -14.13 1.09
C GLU A 274 -11.21 -12.66 1.40
N ARG A 275 -11.96 -12.10 2.35
CA ARG A 275 -11.68 -10.75 2.88
C ARG A 275 -10.28 -10.73 3.47
N SER A 276 -9.62 -9.58 3.39
CA SER A 276 -8.33 -9.36 4.06
C SER A 276 -8.41 -9.81 5.52
N ARG A 277 -7.38 -10.51 6.01
CA ARG A 277 -7.21 -10.80 7.45
C ARG A 277 -6.71 -9.58 8.22
N GLY A 278 -6.66 -8.44 7.59
CA GLY A 278 -6.15 -7.19 8.11
C GLY A 278 -4.74 -6.88 7.62
N VAL A 279 -4.17 -5.85 8.20
CA VAL A 279 -2.82 -5.38 7.90
C VAL A 279 -1.79 -6.41 8.34
N ALA A 280 -0.79 -6.64 7.51
CA ALA A 280 0.38 -7.45 7.82
C ALA A 280 1.51 -6.57 8.37
N VAL A 281 1.75 -5.43 7.73
CA VAL A 281 2.74 -4.42 8.11
C VAL A 281 2.43 -3.12 7.39
N GLY A 282 2.70 -1.99 8.03
CA GLY A 282 2.73 -0.70 7.36
C GLY A 282 3.99 -0.56 6.51
N VAL A 283 3.86 0.05 5.36
CA VAL A 283 4.94 0.25 4.39
C VAL A 283 5.08 1.74 4.10
N VAL A 284 6.31 2.23 4.18
CA VAL A 284 6.72 3.48 3.54
C VAL A 284 7.50 3.10 2.29
N LYS A 285 6.95 3.43 1.12
CA LYS A 285 7.60 3.25 -0.17
C LYS A 285 8.23 4.57 -0.57
N ALA A 286 9.55 4.64 -0.57
CA ALA A 286 10.29 5.78 -1.09
C ALA A 286 10.38 5.73 -2.62
N ASN A 287 10.40 6.91 -3.24
CA ASN A 287 10.83 7.02 -4.63
C ASN A 287 12.34 6.74 -4.67
N PRO A 288 12.81 5.74 -5.42
CA PRO A 288 14.23 5.38 -5.44
C PRO A 288 15.15 6.50 -5.91
N ASP A 289 14.65 7.42 -6.72
CA ASP A 289 15.40 8.57 -7.24
C ASP A 289 15.51 9.72 -6.21
N ASP A 290 14.70 9.69 -5.14
CA ASP A 290 14.61 10.73 -4.11
C ASP A 290 14.95 10.22 -2.70
N VAL A 291 15.61 9.06 -2.57
CA VAL A 291 15.98 8.47 -1.27
C VAL A 291 16.92 9.38 -0.47
N ASP A 292 17.75 10.17 -1.14
CA ASP A 292 18.61 11.18 -0.54
C ASP A 292 17.78 12.24 0.20
N LEU A 293 16.63 12.66 -0.32
CA LEU A 293 15.74 13.60 0.36
C LEU A 293 15.20 13.07 1.70
N LEU A 294 15.04 11.74 1.82
CA LEU A 294 14.64 11.11 3.08
C LEU A 294 15.75 11.15 4.14
N VAL A 295 17.01 11.18 3.71
CA VAL A 295 18.19 11.08 4.59
C VAL A 295 18.77 12.47 4.88
N ASP A 296 18.83 13.35 3.89
CA ASP A 296 19.38 14.71 4.04
C ASP A 296 18.47 15.63 4.85
N SER A 297 17.15 15.39 4.76
CA SER A 297 16.14 16.07 5.56
C SER A 297 15.19 15.04 6.15
N ASP A 298 15.25 14.82 7.46
CA ASP A 298 14.34 13.90 8.17
C ASP A 298 12.86 14.35 8.12
N ARG A 299 12.60 15.54 7.59
CA ARG A 299 11.25 16.10 7.44
C ARG A 299 10.33 15.18 6.64
N THR A 300 10.76 14.76 5.44
CA THR A 300 9.96 13.85 4.60
C THR A 300 9.73 12.51 5.31
N MET A 301 10.76 12.00 5.97
CA MET A 301 10.63 10.77 6.75
C MET A 301 9.61 10.93 7.89
N ARG A 302 9.67 12.03 8.65
CA ARG A 302 8.69 12.31 9.72
C ARG A 302 7.27 12.44 9.18
N HIS A 303 7.08 13.13 8.05
CA HIS A 303 5.80 13.25 7.36
C HIS A 303 5.18 11.87 7.07
N GLU A 304 5.92 11.01 6.39
CA GLU A 304 5.45 9.67 6.01
C GLU A 304 5.21 8.75 7.23
N LEU A 305 6.03 8.89 8.26
CA LEU A 305 5.84 8.16 9.50
C LEU A 305 4.58 8.59 10.26
N VAL A 306 4.16 9.85 10.16
CA VAL A 306 2.85 10.28 10.69
C VAL A 306 1.72 9.56 9.99
N HIS A 307 1.73 9.48 8.65
CA HIS A 307 0.73 8.71 7.92
C HIS A 307 0.71 7.23 8.33
N PHE A 308 1.90 6.62 8.43
CA PHE A 308 2.04 5.26 8.92
C PHE A 308 1.43 5.07 10.31
N LEU A 309 1.63 6.01 11.22
CA LEU A 309 1.10 5.94 12.58
C LEU A 309 -0.40 6.23 12.65
N LEU A 310 -0.89 7.15 11.80
CA LEU A 310 -2.31 7.54 11.73
C LEU A 310 -3.19 6.56 10.94
N ASP A 311 -2.62 5.53 10.33
CA ASP A 311 -3.39 4.59 9.51
C ASP A 311 -4.55 3.92 10.26
N GLY A 312 -4.48 3.85 11.60
CA GLY A 312 -5.60 3.43 12.45
C GLY A 312 -6.89 4.25 12.25
N TYR A 313 -6.79 5.51 11.85
CA TYR A 313 -7.91 6.37 11.47
C TYR A 313 -8.34 6.15 10.00
N GLY A 314 -7.47 5.52 9.23
CA GLY A 314 -7.72 5.15 7.85
C GLY A 314 -8.20 6.32 7.00
N ARG A 315 -9.13 6.03 6.08
CA ARG A 315 -9.74 7.02 5.20
C ARG A 315 -10.82 7.89 5.85
N SER A 316 -10.95 7.85 7.18
CA SER A 316 -11.97 8.64 7.88
C SER A 316 -11.61 10.12 7.97
N LEU A 317 -10.33 10.46 7.94
CA LEU A 317 -9.87 11.84 8.03
C LEU A 317 -10.05 12.59 6.69
N PRO A 318 -10.46 13.87 6.74
CA PRO A 318 -10.29 14.77 5.59
C PRO A 318 -8.81 14.94 5.25
N LEU A 319 -8.50 15.20 3.98
CA LEU A 319 -7.13 15.35 3.51
C LEU A 319 -6.37 16.43 4.29
N TRP A 320 -6.98 17.61 4.53
CA TRP A 320 -6.36 18.68 5.29
C TRP A 320 -6.00 18.31 6.75
N VAL A 321 -6.73 17.37 7.37
CA VAL A 321 -6.37 16.87 8.70
C VAL A 321 -5.20 15.91 8.63
N ALA A 322 -5.23 14.97 7.68
CA ALA A 322 -4.20 13.94 7.54
C ALA A 322 -2.85 14.56 7.15
N GLU A 323 -2.87 15.42 6.13
CA GLU A 323 -1.65 16.08 5.65
C GLU A 323 -1.20 17.20 6.59
N GLY A 324 -2.14 17.97 7.15
CA GLY A 324 -1.80 19.04 8.07
C GLY A 324 -1.10 18.57 9.35
N ILE A 325 -1.50 17.42 9.92
CA ILE A 325 -0.79 16.87 11.09
C ILE A 325 0.57 16.27 10.67
N ALA A 326 0.68 15.73 9.45
CA ALA A 326 1.93 15.24 8.93
C ALA A 326 2.94 16.39 8.73
N GLU A 327 2.51 17.51 8.13
CA GLU A 327 3.35 18.72 8.00
C GLU A 327 3.68 19.35 9.36
N TYR A 328 2.70 19.48 10.26
CA TYR A 328 2.92 20.00 11.62
C TYR A 328 4.03 19.25 12.35
N VAL A 329 4.04 17.92 12.28
CA VAL A 329 5.09 17.09 12.90
C VAL A 329 6.40 17.16 12.11
N ALA A 330 6.32 17.21 10.80
CA ALA A 330 7.48 17.28 9.92
C ALA A 330 8.33 18.56 10.17
N TYR A 331 7.68 19.68 10.45
CA TYR A 331 8.35 20.95 10.74
C TYR A 331 8.61 21.22 12.23
N TYR A 332 8.13 20.36 13.14
CA TYR A 332 8.39 20.52 14.57
C TYR A 332 9.92 20.52 14.90
N PRO A 333 10.44 21.41 15.80
CA PRO A 333 9.70 22.39 16.59
C PRO A 333 9.52 23.77 15.92
N GLY A 334 10.03 23.98 14.71
CA GLY A 334 9.96 25.25 14.00
C GLY A 334 8.55 25.57 13.46
N LEU A 335 7.72 24.54 13.25
CA LEU A 335 6.33 24.63 12.85
C LEU A 335 6.13 25.49 11.59
N LEU A 336 4.94 26.05 11.43
CA LEU A 336 4.52 26.87 10.30
C LEU A 336 5.49 28.04 9.97
N ALA A 337 6.15 28.61 10.96
CA ALA A 337 7.15 29.67 10.72
C ALA A 337 8.32 29.18 9.87
N THR A 338 8.74 27.92 10.04
CA THR A 338 9.79 27.31 9.20
C THR A 338 9.24 26.98 7.81
N SER A 339 8.03 26.48 7.73
CA SER A 339 7.35 26.17 6.47
C SER A 339 7.19 27.41 5.60
N VAL A 340 6.67 28.51 6.17
CA VAL A 340 6.53 29.80 5.50
C VAL A 340 7.87 30.36 5.01
N ALA A 341 8.93 30.25 5.83
CA ALA A 341 10.27 30.72 5.46
C ALA A 341 10.88 29.96 4.26
N THR A 342 10.42 28.73 4.00
CA THR A 342 10.87 27.91 2.87
C THR A 342 9.95 28.00 1.64
N THR A 343 8.81 28.71 1.75
CA THR A 343 7.78 28.83 0.73
C THR A 343 7.42 30.28 0.38
N ASP A 344 8.44 31.15 0.38
CA ASP A 344 8.28 32.60 0.16
C ASP A 344 7.63 32.93 -1.20
N ASP A 345 7.79 32.07 -2.18
CA ASP A 345 7.20 32.15 -3.51
C ASP A 345 5.66 31.91 -3.52
N LEU A 346 5.10 31.31 -2.47
CA LEU A 346 3.65 31.07 -2.34
C LEU A 346 2.86 32.29 -1.84
N ARG A 347 3.52 33.36 -1.46
CA ARG A 347 2.88 34.58 -0.91
C ARG A 347 1.87 35.20 -1.89
N ASP A 348 2.28 35.36 -3.14
CA ASP A 348 1.41 35.94 -4.18
C ASP A 348 0.23 35.00 -4.53
N GLU A 349 0.47 33.69 -4.47
CA GLU A 349 -0.54 32.66 -4.68
C GLU A 349 -1.58 32.64 -3.56
N LEU A 350 -1.13 32.78 -2.30
CA LEU A 350 -2.00 32.88 -1.13
C LEU A 350 -2.93 34.11 -1.25
N ALA A 351 -2.38 35.27 -1.61
CA ALA A 351 -3.16 36.50 -1.76
C ALA A 351 -4.25 36.42 -2.86
N ALA A 352 -4.06 35.56 -3.85
CA ALA A 352 -5.03 35.34 -4.93
C ALA A 352 -6.08 34.25 -4.61
N ARG A 353 -5.90 33.49 -3.56
CA ARG A 353 -6.71 32.33 -3.23
C ARG A 353 -7.99 32.70 -2.45
N PRO A 354 -9.14 32.07 -2.74
CA PRO A 354 -10.31 32.18 -1.88
C PRO A 354 -10.03 31.64 -0.48
N VAL A 355 -10.51 32.36 0.54
CA VAL A 355 -10.40 31.93 1.96
C VAL A 355 -11.39 30.82 2.23
N GLU A 356 -10.95 29.58 2.03
CA GLU A 356 -11.74 28.38 2.26
C GLU A 356 -10.84 27.23 2.74
N LEU A 357 -11.40 26.26 3.46
CA LEU A 357 -10.66 25.07 3.83
C LEU A 357 -10.26 24.29 2.60
N THR A 358 -9.04 23.79 2.63
CA THR A 358 -8.49 22.89 1.61
C THR A 358 -9.46 21.74 1.30
N PRO A 359 -9.59 21.34 0.03
CA PRO A 359 -10.48 20.25 -0.37
C PRO A 359 -10.26 18.96 0.41
N GLN A 360 -11.35 18.25 0.67
CA GLN A 360 -11.34 17.09 1.58
C GLN A 360 -10.88 15.79 0.95
N SER A 361 -10.84 15.70 -0.38
CA SER A 361 -10.64 14.44 -1.10
C SER A 361 -9.49 14.48 -2.11
N ARG A 362 -8.96 15.65 -2.42
CA ARG A 362 -7.83 15.86 -3.33
C ARG A 362 -7.28 17.27 -3.15
N TRP A 363 -6.00 17.44 -3.45
CA TRP A 363 -5.41 18.77 -3.59
C TRP A 363 -5.98 19.52 -4.81
N GLY A 364 -5.91 20.85 -4.73
CA GLY A 364 -6.23 21.74 -5.83
C GLY A 364 -5.14 21.76 -6.92
N ASP A 365 -5.12 22.85 -7.68
CA ASP A 365 -4.11 23.07 -8.73
C ASP A 365 -2.77 23.58 -8.15
N GLN A 366 -2.73 23.89 -6.86
CA GLN A 366 -1.58 24.42 -6.12
C GLN A 366 -1.30 23.57 -4.87
N PRO A 367 -0.75 22.34 -5.03
CA PRO A 367 -0.56 21.41 -3.91
C PRO A 367 0.29 21.98 -2.78
N SER A 368 1.38 22.69 -3.08
CA SER A 368 2.27 23.26 -2.05
C SER A 368 1.55 24.26 -1.15
N LEU A 369 0.66 25.08 -1.71
CA LEU A 369 -0.18 25.99 -0.93
C LEU A 369 -1.25 25.22 -0.13
N ASP A 370 -1.79 24.12 -0.68
CA ASP A 370 -2.74 23.27 0.02
C ASP A 370 -2.10 22.61 1.25
N TYR A 371 -0.84 22.14 1.16
CA TYR A 371 -0.08 21.61 2.29
C TYR A 371 0.14 22.67 3.36
N LEU A 372 0.62 23.86 2.97
CA LEU A 372 0.87 24.99 3.88
C LEU A 372 -0.41 25.39 4.65
N LEU A 373 -1.55 25.49 3.96
CA LEU A 373 -2.83 25.82 4.59
C LEU A 373 -3.37 24.69 5.48
N ALA A 374 -3.09 23.44 5.13
CA ALA A 374 -3.44 22.30 5.96
C ALA A 374 -2.64 22.29 7.28
N GLU A 375 -1.32 22.56 7.20
CA GLU A 375 -0.45 22.76 8.37
C GLU A 375 -0.97 23.90 9.24
N ALA A 376 -1.26 25.07 8.64
CA ALA A 376 -1.79 26.23 9.36
C ALA A 376 -3.09 25.92 10.12
N CYS A 377 -4.01 25.15 9.51
CA CYS A 377 -5.22 24.73 10.18
C CYS A 377 -4.93 23.87 11.43
N VAL A 378 -4.00 22.91 11.30
CA VAL A 378 -3.64 22.03 12.41
C VAL A 378 -2.88 22.81 13.48
N GLU A 379 -1.92 23.62 13.11
CA GLU A 379 -1.16 24.44 14.07
C GLU A 379 -2.08 25.39 14.85
N HIS A 380 -3.00 26.09 14.16
CA HIS A 380 -3.98 26.95 14.82
C HIS A 380 -4.83 26.17 15.83
N LEU A 381 -5.35 25.00 15.45
CA LEU A 381 -6.14 24.15 16.34
C LEU A 381 -5.33 23.63 17.52
N VAL A 382 -4.10 23.19 17.32
CA VAL A 382 -3.23 22.66 18.37
C VAL A 382 -2.80 23.79 19.32
N GLN A 383 -2.39 24.95 18.79
CA GLN A 383 -2.00 26.09 19.63
C GLN A 383 -3.15 26.65 20.45
N THR A 384 -4.35 26.71 19.87
CA THR A 384 -5.52 27.31 20.53
C THR A 384 -6.18 26.36 21.53
N TYR A 385 -6.30 25.08 21.18
CA TYR A 385 -7.12 24.13 21.94
C TYR A 385 -6.32 22.95 22.52
N GLY A 386 -5.07 22.81 22.14
CA GLY A 386 -4.19 21.72 22.58
C GLY A 386 -4.30 20.44 21.75
N LEU A 387 -3.22 19.66 21.78
CA LEU A 387 -3.10 18.42 21.01
C LEU A 387 -4.15 17.35 21.41
N ASP A 388 -4.50 17.26 22.71
CA ASP A 388 -5.54 16.32 23.17
C ASP A 388 -6.89 16.60 22.48
N ARG A 389 -7.20 17.88 22.24
CA ARG A 389 -8.43 18.27 21.55
C ARG A 389 -8.37 17.98 20.06
N PHE A 390 -7.18 17.97 19.49
CA PHE A 390 -6.97 17.55 18.12
C PHE A 390 -7.18 16.03 17.95
N TYR A 391 -6.80 15.22 18.92
CA TYR A 391 -7.16 13.80 18.94
C TYR A 391 -8.67 13.58 19.03
N ASP A 392 -9.39 14.39 19.83
CA ASP A 392 -10.87 14.34 19.86
C ASP A 392 -11.47 14.62 18.47
N LEU A 393 -10.85 15.51 17.66
CA LEU A 393 -11.25 15.79 16.28
C LEU A 393 -11.10 14.56 15.39
N MET A 394 -9.94 13.92 15.44
CA MET A 394 -9.70 12.70 14.63
C MET A 394 -10.66 11.58 15.01
N ASP A 395 -10.86 11.34 16.30
CA ASP A 395 -11.84 10.38 16.82
C ASP A 395 -13.28 10.71 16.39
N ALA A 396 -13.63 12.00 16.33
CA ALA A 396 -14.95 12.42 15.88
C ALA A 396 -15.15 12.15 14.38
N PHE A 397 -14.11 12.34 13.57
CA PHE A 397 -14.14 11.96 12.15
C PHE A 397 -14.26 10.45 11.98
N GLU A 398 -13.59 9.64 12.76
CA GLU A 398 -13.70 8.18 12.70
C GLU A 398 -15.12 7.70 13.03
N ARG A 399 -15.74 8.31 14.06
CA ARG A 399 -17.11 7.95 14.50
C ARG A 399 -18.22 8.49 13.60
N ALA A 400 -17.93 9.46 12.73
CA ALA A 400 -18.96 10.13 11.94
C ALA A 400 -19.52 9.22 10.83
N ASP A 401 -20.79 8.86 10.93
CA ASP A 401 -21.52 8.04 9.94
C ASP A 401 -21.88 8.81 8.64
N GLN A 402 -21.62 10.12 8.60
CA GLN A 402 -21.98 10.96 7.47
C GLN A 402 -21.04 10.69 6.27
N PRO A 403 -21.56 10.74 5.03
CA PRO A 403 -20.70 10.64 3.85
C PRO A 403 -19.68 11.79 3.83
N TYR A 404 -18.54 11.53 3.20
CA TYR A 404 -17.52 12.55 2.98
C TYR A 404 -18.11 13.80 2.33
N GLY A 405 -17.74 14.99 2.82
CA GLY A 405 -18.15 16.27 2.29
C GLY A 405 -18.20 17.38 3.33
N GLN A 406 -18.45 18.62 2.89
CA GLN A 406 -18.47 19.82 3.72
C GLN A 406 -19.45 19.71 4.92
N GLY A 407 -20.55 18.98 4.76
CA GLY A 407 -21.51 18.77 5.85
C GLY A 407 -20.92 18.01 7.03
N ARG A 408 -20.10 16.97 6.77
CA ARG A 408 -19.39 16.18 7.80
C ARG A 408 -18.37 17.05 8.53
N VAL A 409 -17.53 17.78 7.79
CA VAL A 409 -16.53 18.68 8.38
C VAL A 409 -17.19 19.72 9.27
N ARG A 410 -18.26 20.37 8.79
CA ARG A 410 -19.02 21.35 9.60
C ARG A 410 -19.60 20.74 10.87
N ALA A 411 -20.15 19.54 10.80
CA ALA A 411 -20.70 18.85 11.96
C ALA A 411 -19.63 18.52 13.00
N VAL A 412 -18.51 17.94 12.55
CA VAL A 412 -17.40 17.54 13.42
C VAL A 412 -16.70 18.76 14.04
N LEU A 413 -16.37 19.80 13.27
CA LEU A 413 -15.76 21.03 13.80
C LEU A 413 -16.66 21.70 14.85
N ARG A 414 -17.96 21.73 14.59
CA ARG A 414 -18.93 22.29 15.56
C ARG A 414 -19.02 21.45 16.84
N GLU A 415 -19.01 20.13 16.72
CA GLU A 415 -19.03 19.21 17.86
C GLU A 415 -17.80 19.38 18.75
N VAL A 416 -16.62 19.40 18.12
CA VAL A 416 -15.35 19.37 18.85
C VAL A 416 -14.93 20.76 19.34
N TYR A 417 -15.00 21.78 18.49
CA TYR A 417 -14.48 23.11 18.78
C TYR A 417 -15.54 24.22 18.87
N GLY A 418 -16.76 23.96 18.41
CA GLY A 418 -17.78 25.00 18.25
C GLY A 418 -17.57 25.87 16.99
N LEU A 419 -16.59 25.57 16.15
CA LEU A 419 -16.22 26.31 14.96
C LEU A 419 -17.02 25.89 13.72
N VAL A 420 -17.01 26.76 12.71
CA VAL A 420 -17.43 26.39 11.35
C VAL A 420 -16.24 26.45 10.38
N PRO A 421 -16.30 25.74 9.25
CA PRO A 421 -15.19 25.68 8.29
C PRO A 421 -14.64 27.06 7.87
N ASP A 422 -15.54 28.02 7.65
CA ASP A 422 -15.17 29.37 7.20
C ASP A 422 -14.44 30.20 8.27
N GLU A 423 -14.68 29.91 9.56
CA GLU A 423 -13.95 30.52 10.68
C GLU A 423 -12.53 29.95 10.74
N LEU A 424 -12.41 28.63 10.75
CA LEU A 424 -11.10 27.96 10.75
C LEU A 424 -10.25 28.39 9.54
N ALA A 425 -10.86 28.46 8.34
CA ALA A 425 -10.14 28.91 7.16
C ALA A 425 -9.58 30.32 7.32
N ARG A 426 -10.40 31.28 7.82
CA ARG A 426 -9.93 32.66 8.03
C ARG A 426 -8.79 32.73 9.04
N GLU A 427 -8.95 32.09 10.19
CA GLU A 427 -7.93 32.11 11.23
C GLU A 427 -6.61 31.49 10.78
N SER A 428 -6.67 30.45 9.93
CA SER A 428 -5.48 29.82 9.35
C SER A 428 -4.81 30.69 8.28
N PHE A 429 -5.58 31.37 7.41
CA PHE A 429 -5.07 32.32 6.46
C PHE A 429 -4.40 33.51 7.14
N ASP A 430 -5.07 34.10 8.14
CA ASP A 430 -4.54 35.23 8.92
C ASP A 430 -3.21 34.85 9.61
N LEU A 431 -3.10 33.60 10.08
CA LEU A 431 -1.87 33.07 10.68
C LEU A 431 -0.71 33.05 9.65
N VAL A 432 -0.94 32.49 8.46
CA VAL A 432 0.07 32.44 7.40
C VAL A 432 0.46 33.85 6.93
N GLU A 433 -0.52 34.74 6.68
CA GLU A 433 -0.27 36.12 6.28
C GLU A 433 0.60 36.86 7.30
N SER A 434 0.31 36.68 8.58
CA SER A 434 1.08 37.31 9.66
C SER A 434 2.54 36.90 9.68
N LEU A 435 2.86 35.67 9.29
CA LEU A 435 4.22 35.15 9.21
C LEU A 435 4.97 35.69 7.98
N TYR A 436 4.28 35.94 6.86
CA TYR A 436 4.89 36.60 5.70
C TYR A 436 5.11 38.10 5.90
N GLU A 437 4.43 38.75 6.86
CA GLU A 437 4.59 40.19 7.16
C GLU A 437 5.69 40.51 8.18
N GLY A 438 6.09 39.50 9.00
CA GLY A 438 7.05 39.63 10.10
C GLY A 438 8.47 39.37 9.67
#